data_929dd0c0c90d508497aa68c1d425758c
#
_entry.id   929dd0c0c90d508497aa68c1d425758c
#
_cell.length_a   1.000
_cell.length_b   1.000
_cell.length_c   1.000
_cell.angle_alpha   90.00
_cell.angle_beta   90.00
_cell.angle_gamma   90.00
#
_symmetry.space_group_name_H-M   'P 1'
#
loop_
_entity.id
_entity.type
_entity.pdbx_description
1 polymer ?
#
loop_
_entity_poly.entity_id
_entity_poly.type
_entity_poly.pdbx_seq_one_letter_code
_entity_poly.pdbx_strand_id
1 'polypeptide(L)'
;YFGPEKRFQGAMLQTQIPIDFRAHKARTVSFELALTQNELRKSQQATALNAQKNQIFGQLKQRIETYQLVATPIESELEKLQTDAELQLTSGQISLIEFIQLHDYQIALQGELLEWQHQIKLLHISFEWIQK
;
A
#
# COMPACT_ATOMS: atom_id res chain seq x y z
N TYR A 1 -59.71 69.24 34.50
CA TYR A 1 -60.06 67.85 34.79
C TYR A 1 -59.28 66.97 33.82
N PHE A 2 -58.21 66.40 34.28
CA PHE A 2 -57.45 65.38 33.49
C PHE A 2 -57.97 64.00 33.83
N GLY A 3 -58.49 63.30 32.83
CA GLY A 3 -59.02 61.98 32.97
C GLY A 3 -57.89 60.91 33.16
N PRO A 4 -58.25 59.72 33.55
CA PRO A 4 -57.30 58.67 34.01
C PRO A 4 -56.30 58.31 32.94
N GLU A 5 -55.06 58.19 33.39
CA GLU A 5 -53.87 57.79 32.62
C GLU A 5 -54.12 56.52 31.76
N LYS A 6 -54.12 56.71 30.44
CA LYS A 6 -54.05 55.60 29.55
C LYS A 6 -52.58 55.09 29.53
N ARG A 7 -52.31 54.01 30.22
CA ARG A 7 -51.03 53.31 30.12
C ARG A 7 -50.96 52.69 28.75
N PHE A 8 -50.14 53.25 27.86
CA PHE A 8 -49.79 52.63 26.62
C PHE A 8 -48.72 51.55 26.92
N GLN A 9 -49.08 50.29 26.80
CA GLN A 9 -48.14 49.21 26.78
C GLN A 9 -47.74 48.94 25.32
N GLY A 10 -46.54 49.40 24.89
CA GLY A 10 -46.01 49.17 23.60
C GLY A 10 -44.95 47.99 23.70
N ALA A 11 -45.17 46.93 23.00
CA ALA A 11 -44.14 45.91 22.82
C ALA A 11 -43.27 46.30 21.59
N MET A 12 -42.02 46.58 21.82
CA MET A 12 -41.03 46.86 20.75
C MET A 12 -40.28 45.60 20.37
N LEU A 13 -40.52 45.09 19.19
CA LEU A 13 -39.77 43.97 18.63
C LEU A 13 -38.60 44.54 17.84
N GLN A 14 -37.39 44.48 18.40
CA GLN A 14 -36.17 44.92 17.73
C GLN A 14 -35.51 43.72 17.10
N THR A 15 -35.62 43.58 15.79
CA THR A 15 -34.86 42.59 15.01
C THR A 15 -33.60 43.22 14.47
N GLN A 16 -32.47 42.82 14.99
CA GLN A 16 -31.16 43.23 14.50
C GLN A 16 -30.68 42.24 13.47
N ILE A 17 -30.88 42.54 12.19
CA ILE A 17 -30.32 41.71 11.08
C ILE A 17 -28.93 42.26 10.81
N PRO A 18 -27.87 41.51 11.10
CA PRO A 18 -26.50 41.90 10.76
C PRO A 18 -26.31 41.81 9.24
N ILE A 19 -26.45 42.93 8.55
CA ILE A 19 -26.19 43.03 7.10
C ILE A 19 -24.69 43.24 6.90
N ASP A 20 -23.91 42.24 7.28
CA ASP A 20 -22.47 42.24 6.99
C ASP A 20 -22.19 41.41 5.71
N PHE A 21 -22.49 42.04 4.58
CA PHE A 21 -22.22 41.46 3.25
C PHE A 21 -20.74 41.14 3.04
N ARG A 22 -19.81 41.80 3.73
CA ARG A 22 -18.36 41.54 3.62
C ARG A 22 -17.99 40.23 4.30
N ALA A 23 -18.53 39.97 5.49
CA ALA A 23 -18.29 38.70 6.20
C ALA A 23 -18.90 37.50 5.45
N HIS A 24 -20.10 37.68 4.88
CA HIS A 24 -20.73 36.64 4.07
C HIS A 24 -19.91 36.33 2.80
N LYS A 25 -19.48 37.37 2.07
CA LYS A 25 -18.64 37.20 0.88
C LYS A 25 -17.28 36.54 1.20
N ALA A 26 -16.64 36.93 2.31
CA ALA A 26 -15.39 36.31 2.76
C ALA A 26 -15.58 34.82 3.09
N ARG A 27 -16.69 34.44 3.72
CA ARG A 27 -17.02 33.02 3.99
C ARG A 27 -17.24 32.24 2.69
N THR A 28 -18.00 32.79 1.74
CA THR A 28 -18.23 32.12 0.44
C THR A 28 -16.92 31.87 -0.28
N VAL A 29 -16.04 32.87 -0.38
CA VAL A 29 -14.74 32.74 -0.99
C VAL A 29 -13.88 31.70 -0.25
N SER A 30 -13.92 31.67 1.10
CA SER A 30 -13.17 30.65 1.86
C SER A 30 -13.68 29.23 1.63
N PHE A 31 -15.00 29.04 1.44
CA PHE A 31 -15.57 27.73 1.08
C PHE A 31 -15.22 27.31 -0.34
N GLU A 32 -15.25 28.20 -1.31
CA GLU A 32 -14.82 27.92 -2.69
C GLU A 32 -13.34 27.52 -2.73
N LEU A 33 -12.52 28.23 -1.97
CA LEU A 33 -11.09 27.91 -1.87
C LEU A 33 -10.84 26.54 -1.20
N ALA A 34 -11.62 26.24 -0.15
CA ALA A 34 -11.55 24.93 0.51
C ALA A 34 -12.02 23.78 -0.40
N LEU A 35 -13.06 24.00 -1.21
CA LEU A 35 -13.50 23.04 -2.22
C LEU A 35 -12.41 22.78 -3.27
N THR A 36 -11.85 23.87 -3.84
CA THR A 36 -10.76 23.75 -4.81
C THR A 36 -9.54 23.03 -4.23
N GLN A 37 -9.17 23.33 -2.99
CA GLN A 37 -8.10 22.62 -2.29
C GLN A 37 -8.40 21.13 -2.11
N ASN A 38 -9.64 20.78 -1.77
CA ASN A 38 -10.02 19.38 -1.62
C ASN A 38 -10.01 18.64 -2.96
N GLU A 39 -10.44 19.25 -4.04
CA GLU A 39 -10.37 18.67 -5.38
C GLU A 39 -8.92 18.46 -5.82
N LEU A 40 -8.07 19.45 -5.56
CA LEU A 40 -6.63 19.35 -5.84
C LEU A 40 -5.98 18.21 -5.03
N ARG A 41 -6.31 18.10 -3.74
CA ARG A 41 -5.82 17.01 -2.89
C ARG A 41 -6.28 15.63 -3.40
N LYS A 42 -7.55 15.51 -3.80
CA LYS A 42 -8.08 14.26 -4.38
C LYS A 42 -7.33 13.88 -5.66
N SER A 43 -7.08 14.83 -6.56
CA SER A 43 -6.35 14.58 -7.79
C SER A 43 -4.89 14.18 -7.52
N GLN A 44 -4.23 14.84 -6.57
CA GLN A 44 -2.88 14.49 -6.14
C GLN A 44 -2.82 13.09 -5.51
N GLN A 45 -3.78 12.75 -4.64
CA GLN A 45 -3.87 11.42 -4.04
C GLN A 45 -4.11 10.34 -5.11
N ALA A 46 -5.01 10.58 -6.06
CA ALA A 46 -5.26 9.65 -7.17
C ALA A 46 -4.00 9.43 -8.02
N THR A 47 -3.26 10.50 -8.33
CA THR A 47 -2.00 10.41 -9.07
C THR A 47 -0.93 9.64 -8.29
N ALA A 48 -0.78 9.92 -6.99
CA ALA A 48 0.15 9.21 -6.12
C ALA A 48 -0.18 7.72 -6.00
N LEU A 49 -1.48 7.38 -5.87
CA LEU A 49 -1.94 6.00 -5.81
C LEU A 49 -1.64 5.25 -7.11
N ASN A 50 -1.90 5.88 -8.25
CA ASN A 50 -1.59 5.30 -9.57
C ASN A 50 -0.08 5.10 -9.76
N ALA A 51 0.74 6.05 -9.32
CA ALA A 51 2.20 5.90 -9.36
C ALA A 51 2.67 4.74 -8.47
N GLN A 52 2.14 4.62 -7.27
CA GLN A 52 2.44 3.52 -6.36
C GLN A 52 2.00 2.16 -6.93
N LYS A 53 0.80 2.09 -7.53
CA LYS A 53 0.30 0.89 -8.21
C LYS A 53 1.24 0.45 -9.33
N ASN A 54 1.65 1.38 -10.19
CA ASN A 54 2.57 1.09 -11.29
C ASN A 54 3.95 0.65 -10.80
N GLN A 55 4.44 1.24 -9.72
CA GLN A 55 5.70 0.85 -9.09
C GLN A 55 5.64 -0.58 -8.56
N ILE A 56 4.60 -0.94 -7.80
CA ILE A 56 4.43 -2.30 -7.25
C ILE A 56 4.26 -3.31 -8.38
N PHE A 57 3.49 -2.98 -9.41
CA PHE A 57 3.34 -3.83 -10.58
C PHE A 57 4.67 -4.08 -11.30
N GLY A 58 5.47 -3.03 -11.50
CA GLY A 58 6.80 -3.14 -12.09
C GLY A 58 7.73 -4.05 -11.25
N GLN A 59 7.74 -3.87 -9.94
CA GLN A 59 8.52 -4.70 -9.03
C GLN A 59 8.06 -6.16 -9.05
N LEU A 60 6.75 -6.40 -9.03
CA LEU A 60 6.18 -7.74 -9.08
C LEU A 60 6.57 -8.46 -10.38
N LYS A 61 6.40 -7.79 -11.51
CA LYS A 61 6.77 -8.32 -12.83
C LYS A 61 8.26 -8.68 -12.88
N GLN A 62 9.12 -7.76 -12.49
CA GLN A 62 10.57 -7.98 -12.47
C GLN A 62 10.96 -9.15 -11.57
N ARG A 63 10.37 -9.25 -10.38
CA ARG A 63 10.66 -10.35 -9.46
C ARG A 63 10.19 -11.70 -9.97
N ILE A 64 9.02 -11.78 -10.60
CA ILE A 64 8.53 -13.00 -11.24
C ILE A 64 9.45 -13.43 -12.37
N GLU A 65 9.83 -12.51 -13.25
CA GLU A 65 10.76 -12.81 -14.35
C GLU A 65 12.12 -13.30 -13.85
N THR A 66 12.68 -12.61 -12.83
CA THR A 66 13.95 -13.04 -12.22
C THR A 66 13.81 -14.40 -11.56
N TYR A 67 12.72 -14.65 -10.82
CA TYR A 67 12.47 -15.94 -10.19
C TYR A 67 12.40 -17.07 -11.24
N GLN A 68 11.65 -16.88 -12.31
CA GLN A 68 11.53 -17.89 -13.37
C GLN A 68 12.88 -18.20 -14.05
N LEU A 69 13.72 -17.19 -14.25
CA LEU A 69 15.04 -17.36 -14.84
C LEU A 69 16.02 -18.11 -13.93
N VAL A 70 15.90 -17.93 -12.62
CA VAL A 70 16.88 -18.45 -11.64
C VAL A 70 16.37 -19.73 -10.98
N ALA A 71 15.10 -19.79 -10.58
CA ALA A 71 14.56 -20.90 -9.81
C ALA A 71 14.45 -22.19 -10.62
N THR A 72 13.98 -22.12 -11.86
CA THR A 72 13.77 -23.30 -12.69
C THR A 72 15.06 -24.13 -12.92
N PRO A 73 16.19 -23.52 -13.32
CA PRO A 73 17.44 -24.26 -13.45
C PRO A 73 17.97 -24.75 -12.09
N ILE A 74 17.86 -23.96 -11.02
CA ILE A 74 18.32 -24.35 -9.68
C ILE A 74 17.54 -25.56 -9.15
N GLU A 75 16.21 -25.57 -9.26
CA GLU A 75 15.38 -26.70 -8.84
C GLU A 75 15.76 -27.98 -9.55
N SER A 76 15.99 -27.93 -10.87
CA SER A 76 16.45 -29.07 -11.66
C SER A 76 17.85 -29.56 -11.27
N GLU A 77 18.76 -28.64 -10.94
CA GLU A 77 20.12 -28.99 -10.50
C GLU A 77 20.12 -29.53 -9.07
N LEU A 78 19.27 -29.04 -8.18
CA LEU A 78 19.16 -29.56 -6.81
C LEU A 78 18.72 -31.02 -6.78
N GLU A 79 17.74 -31.43 -7.61
CA GLU A 79 17.32 -32.82 -7.72
C GLU A 79 18.44 -33.72 -8.20
N LYS A 80 19.22 -33.28 -9.20
CA LYS A 80 20.40 -34.04 -9.71
C LYS A 80 21.49 -34.14 -8.66
N LEU A 81 21.79 -33.02 -7.99
CA LEU A 81 22.83 -32.94 -6.98
C LEU A 81 22.51 -33.87 -5.80
N GLN A 82 21.26 -34.00 -5.40
CA GLN A 82 20.86 -34.95 -4.37
C GLN A 82 21.08 -36.40 -4.80
N THR A 83 20.62 -36.77 -6.00
CA THR A 83 20.75 -38.11 -6.52
C THR A 83 22.22 -38.48 -6.71
N ASP A 84 23.05 -37.59 -7.23
CA ASP A 84 24.46 -37.77 -7.43
C ASP A 84 25.23 -37.91 -6.11
N ALA A 85 24.87 -37.08 -5.10
CA ALA A 85 25.49 -37.15 -3.79
C ALA A 85 25.20 -38.48 -3.07
N GLU A 86 23.97 -38.99 -3.14
CA GLU A 86 23.59 -40.29 -2.60
C GLU A 86 24.36 -41.43 -3.27
N LEU A 87 24.50 -41.37 -4.59
CA LEU A 87 25.26 -42.34 -5.36
C LEU A 87 26.76 -42.30 -5.02
N GLN A 88 27.33 -41.12 -4.89
CA GLN A 88 28.74 -40.93 -4.54
C GLN A 88 29.05 -41.40 -3.10
N LEU A 89 28.12 -41.15 -2.17
CA LEU A 89 28.25 -41.65 -0.81
C LEU A 89 28.21 -43.18 -0.76
N THR A 90 27.24 -43.79 -1.44
CA THR A 90 27.09 -45.26 -1.46
C THR A 90 28.25 -45.98 -2.18
N SER A 91 28.83 -45.31 -3.18
CA SER A 91 30.03 -45.80 -3.88
C SER A 91 31.35 -45.51 -3.14
N GLY A 92 31.30 -44.79 -2.03
CA GLY A 92 32.48 -44.41 -1.24
C GLY A 92 33.34 -43.32 -1.90
N GLN A 93 32.82 -42.60 -2.86
CA GLN A 93 33.53 -41.49 -3.53
C GLN A 93 33.60 -40.23 -2.70
N ILE A 94 32.60 -39.99 -1.85
CA ILE A 94 32.58 -38.89 -0.89
C ILE A 94 32.44 -39.44 0.52
N SER A 95 32.96 -38.68 1.49
CA SER A 95 32.79 -38.98 2.90
C SER A 95 31.41 -38.56 3.40
N LEU A 96 30.98 -39.09 4.54
CA LEU A 96 29.74 -38.69 5.20
C LEU A 96 29.74 -37.19 5.54
N ILE A 97 30.89 -36.62 5.87
CA ILE A 97 31.01 -35.19 6.21
C ILE A 97 30.75 -34.34 4.96
N GLU A 98 31.32 -34.71 3.82
CA GLU A 98 31.10 -34.03 2.54
C GLU A 98 29.63 -34.12 2.11
N PHE A 99 29.02 -35.31 2.29
CA PHE A 99 27.60 -35.51 2.01
C PHE A 99 26.73 -34.58 2.88
N ILE A 100 26.98 -34.46 4.19
CA ILE A 100 26.26 -33.55 5.08
C ILE A 100 26.42 -32.09 4.64
N GLN A 101 27.64 -31.67 4.28
CA GLN A 101 27.87 -30.30 3.79
C GLN A 101 27.12 -30.00 2.50
N LEU A 102 27.05 -30.95 1.55
CA LEU A 102 26.26 -30.81 0.33
C LEU A 102 24.75 -30.69 0.65
N HIS A 103 24.27 -31.48 1.59
CA HIS A 103 22.88 -31.47 2.02
C HIS A 103 22.51 -30.17 2.69
N ASP A 104 23.35 -29.64 3.59
CA ASP A 104 23.19 -28.36 4.24
C ASP A 104 23.14 -27.21 3.19
N TYR A 105 23.99 -27.26 2.18
CA TYR A 105 23.98 -26.32 1.07
C TYR A 105 22.67 -26.38 0.26
N GLN A 106 22.16 -27.59 -0.01
CA GLN A 106 20.86 -27.77 -0.67
C GLN A 106 19.70 -27.14 0.14
N ILE A 107 19.67 -27.38 1.46
CA ILE A 107 18.65 -26.82 2.36
C ILE A 107 18.74 -25.29 2.34
N ALA A 108 19.93 -24.72 2.36
CA ALA A 108 20.12 -23.28 2.28
C ALA A 108 19.55 -22.68 0.98
N LEU A 109 19.87 -23.29 -0.17
CA LEU A 109 19.34 -22.87 -1.47
C LEU A 109 17.81 -23.00 -1.57
N GLN A 110 17.25 -24.08 -1.06
CA GLN A 110 15.79 -24.24 -1.00
C GLN A 110 15.15 -23.16 -0.13
N GLY A 111 15.79 -22.82 1.00
CA GLY A 111 15.36 -21.73 1.86
C GLY A 111 15.34 -20.37 1.14
N GLU A 112 16.37 -20.08 0.35
CA GLU A 112 16.41 -18.84 -0.46
C GLU A 112 15.30 -18.81 -1.52
N LEU A 113 15.04 -19.93 -2.21
CA LEU A 113 13.96 -19.99 -3.20
C LEU A 113 12.58 -19.78 -2.55
N LEU A 114 12.34 -20.35 -1.37
CA LEU A 114 11.11 -20.15 -0.61
C LEU A 114 10.95 -18.70 -0.17
N GLU A 115 12.02 -18.05 0.26
CA GLU A 115 12.01 -16.63 0.62
C GLU A 115 11.65 -15.76 -0.58
N TRP A 116 12.20 -16.04 -1.76
CA TRP A 116 11.84 -15.33 -3.00
C TRP A 116 10.36 -15.52 -3.36
N GLN A 117 9.82 -16.74 -3.25
CA GLN A 117 8.41 -17.02 -3.46
C GLN A 117 7.54 -16.24 -2.47
N HIS A 118 7.96 -16.20 -1.21
CA HIS A 118 7.25 -15.46 -0.17
C HIS A 118 7.19 -13.95 -0.48
N GLN A 119 8.31 -13.36 -0.87
CA GLN A 119 8.38 -11.94 -1.26
C GLN A 119 7.49 -11.62 -2.47
N ILE A 120 7.43 -12.51 -3.47
CA ILE A 120 6.53 -12.37 -4.62
C ILE A 120 5.07 -12.38 -4.16
N LYS A 121 4.69 -13.31 -3.27
CA LYS A 121 3.34 -13.39 -2.70
C LYS A 121 2.96 -12.13 -1.92
N LEU A 122 3.87 -11.58 -1.13
CA LEU A 122 3.63 -10.32 -0.39
C LEU A 122 3.41 -9.15 -1.33
N LEU A 123 4.19 -9.02 -2.40
CA LEU A 123 3.99 -7.99 -3.41
C LEU A 123 2.65 -8.17 -4.14
N HIS A 124 2.25 -9.40 -4.44
CA HIS A 124 0.96 -9.70 -5.06
C HIS A 124 -0.21 -9.28 -4.16
N ILE A 125 -0.17 -9.63 -2.87
CA ILE A 125 -1.18 -9.21 -1.89
C ILE A 125 -1.24 -7.68 -1.79
N SER A 126 -0.08 -7.02 -1.73
CA SER A 126 -0.01 -5.55 -1.68
C SER A 126 -0.63 -4.90 -2.92
N PHE A 127 -0.43 -5.51 -4.09
CA PHE A 127 -1.03 -5.06 -5.34
C PHE A 127 -2.56 -5.22 -5.35
N GLU A 128 -3.08 -6.35 -4.87
CA GLU A 128 -4.52 -6.57 -4.75
C GLU A 128 -5.21 -5.58 -3.80
N TRP A 129 -4.53 -5.23 -2.70
CA TRP A 129 -5.04 -4.24 -1.73
C TRP A 129 -5.21 -2.85 -2.34
N ILE A 130 -4.31 -2.44 -3.24
CA ILE A 130 -4.35 -1.12 -3.89
C ILE A 130 -5.42 -1.08 -5.01
N GLN A 131 -5.90 -2.23 -5.46
CA GLN A 131 -6.95 -2.30 -6.48
C GLN A 131 -8.37 -2.15 -5.93
N LYS A 132 -8.56 -2.40 -4.63
CA LYS A 132 -9.86 -2.27 -3.93
C LYS A 132 -10.10 -0.85 -3.44
#